data_6d8523b59abf0a5c20ebe2154196ce8b
#
_entry.id   6d8523b59abf0a5c20ebe2154196ce8b
#
_cell.length_a   1.000
_cell.length_b   1.000
_cell.length_c   1.000
_cell.angle_alpha   90.00
_cell.angle_beta   90.00
_cell.angle_gamma   90.00
#
_symmetry.space_group_name_H-M   'P 1'
#
loop_
_entity.id
_entity.type
_entity.pdbx_description
1 polymer ?
#
loop_
_entity_poly.entity_id
_entity_poly.type
_entity_poly.pdbx_seq_one_letter_code
_entity_poly.pdbx_strand_id
1 'polypeptide(L)'
;MRFTKKGNKIDIDKAEREIVEAIDLGVNYFDTAYIYPGNEVALGEILSRNNCRHKINIATKLPQYLIKSKKGIDKYFNEQLSRLKTTYIDYYLMHMLTDIAAWEKLKNLGIEEWIKEKKEKGEIRNIGFSFHGNTEMFLKILNAYDWDFCQIQYNYMDENSQAGKIGLKAAYDKGIPVIIMEPLRGGKLVDLLPHKAKEIISKSPRGYSAAEWSFRWLYNQKEVSCVLSGMNSIEMLRENVKIASSTQIDSFTEEDYKTIEEIKSEINANIKVGCTGCGYCMPCPMGVDIPATFRCYNEMYTENKKSGRKEYFQLTAFKKDINDASRCIGCGKCEKHCPQHIKIREKLKEARGELQTPWIKLQLKALRILKPWQ
;
A
#
# COMPACT_ATOMS: atom_id res chain seq x y z
N MET A 1 8.88 5.46 4.03
CA MET A 1 9.56 6.74 3.67
C MET A 1 10.21 6.62 2.29
N ARG A 2 10.33 7.75 1.58
CA ARG A 2 10.96 7.83 0.25
C ARG A 2 12.08 8.85 0.28
N PHE A 3 13.24 8.46 0.74
CA PHE A 3 14.41 9.33 0.75
C PHE A 3 14.93 9.62 -0.66
N THR A 4 15.33 10.86 -0.90
CA THR A 4 16.04 11.26 -2.10
C THR A 4 17.37 10.51 -2.19
N LYS A 5 17.78 10.15 -3.42
CA LYS A 5 19.03 9.46 -3.67
C LYS A 5 20.01 10.36 -4.39
N LYS A 6 21.28 10.25 -3.99
CA LYS A 6 22.45 10.77 -4.73
C LYS A 6 23.19 9.58 -5.33
N GLY A 7 23.01 9.37 -6.64
CA GLY A 7 23.38 8.10 -7.28
C GLY A 7 22.57 6.93 -6.75
N ASN A 8 23.24 5.85 -6.31
CA ASN A 8 22.60 4.64 -5.77
C ASN A 8 22.40 4.67 -4.24
N LYS A 9 22.87 5.70 -3.54
CA LYS A 9 22.77 5.83 -2.08
C LYS A 9 21.75 6.88 -1.70
N ILE A 10 21.21 6.78 -0.48
CA ILE A 10 20.37 7.81 0.10
C ILE A 10 21.23 9.07 0.32
N ASP A 11 20.70 10.23 -0.05
CA ASP A 11 21.27 11.53 0.28
C ASP A 11 20.98 11.82 1.77
N ILE A 12 21.94 11.44 2.63
CA ILE A 12 21.78 11.51 4.08
C ILE A 12 21.59 12.96 4.55
N ASP A 13 22.33 13.91 4.00
CA ASP A 13 22.24 15.31 4.43
C ASP A 13 20.87 15.91 4.08
N LYS A 14 20.32 15.55 2.93
CA LYS A 14 18.97 15.96 2.55
C LYS A 14 17.93 15.27 3.42
N ALA A 15 18.03 13.96 3.61
CA ALA A 15 17.13 13.17 4.45
C ALA A 15 17.15 13.66 5.91
N GLU A 16 18.30 14.03 6.44
CA GLU A 16 18.44 14.59 7.79
C GLU A 16 17.68 15.91 7.96
N ARG A 17 17.84 16.85 7.03
CA ARG A 17 17.07 18.09 7.04
C ARG A 17 15.56 17.85 6.99
N GLU A 18 15.11 16.92 6.13
CA GLU A 18 13.69 16.57 6.00
C GLU A 18 13.13 15.92 7.27
N ILE A 19 13.89 15.03 7.92
CA ILE A 19 13.47 14.37 9.16
C ILE A 19 13.44 15.35 10.34
N VAL A 20 14.47 16.17 10.51
CA VAL A 20 14.52 17.16 11.59
C VAL A 20 13.38 18.16 11.45
N GLU A 21 13.17 18.74 10.25
CA GLU A 21 12.05 19.61 9.97
C GLU A 21 10.69 18.92 10.25
N ALA A 22 10.54 17.64 9.87
CA ALA A 22 9.32 16.89 10.15
C ALA A 22 9.03 16.79 11.65
N ILE A 23 10.06 16.50 12.45
CA ILE A 23 9.96 16.41 13.92
C ILE A 23 9.59 17.77 14.51
N ASP A 24 10.23 18.84 14.05
CA ASP A 24 9.97 20.20 14.53
C ASP A 24 8.56 20.68 14.18
N LEU A 25 8.01 20.21 13.07
CA LEU A 25 6.62 20.44 12.66
C LEU A 25 5.60 19.50 13.35
N GLY A 26 6.04 18.61 14.23
CA GLY A 26 5.18 17.72 15.01
C GLY A 26 4.87 16.37 14.36
N VAL A 27 5.50 16.02 13.24
CA VAL A 27 5.38 14.67 12.66
C VAL A 27 6.08 13.68 13.59
N ASN A 28 5.32 12.74 14.14
CA ASN A 28 5.81 11.83 15.16
C ASN A 28 5.70 10.34 14.77
N TYR A 29 5.26 10.00 13.55
CA TYR A 29 5.15 8.62 13.06
C TYR A 29 5.98 8.44 11.79
N PHE A 30 7.02 7.60 11.85
CA PHE A 30 7.96 7.36 10.75
C PHE A 30 7.90 5.90 10.31
N ASP A 31 7.38 5.67 9.10
CA ASP A 31 7.18 4.35 8.53
C ASP A 31 8.37 3.92 7.65
N THR A 32 8.94 2.77 7.96
CA THR A 32 9.97 2.10 7.16
C THR A 32 9.69 0.60 7.03
N ALA A 33 10.58 -0.16 6.45
CA ALA A 33 10.52 -1.61 6.38
C ALA A 33 11.91 -2.20 6.11
N TYR A 34 12.12 -3.43 6.55
CA TYR A 34 13.35 -4.19 6.31
C TYR A 34 13.79 -4.19 4.85
N ILE A 35 12.82 -4.30 3.93
CA ILE A 35 13.07 -4.39 2.48
C ILE A 35 13.28 -3.05 1.78
N TYR A 36 13.16 -1.92 2.48
CA TYR A 36 13.44 -0.62 1.87
C TYR A 36 14.95 -0.34 1.92
N PRO A 37 15.66 -0.43 0.77
CA PRO A 37 17.12 -0.44 0.76
C PRO A 37 17.71 0.79 1.44
N GLY A 38 18.43 0.57 2.54
CA GLY A 38 19.14 1.61 3.29
C GLY A 38 18.28 2.49 4.19
N ASN A 39 16.94 2.41 4.13
CA ASN A 39 16.06 3.31 4.87
C ASN A 39 16.19 3.18 6.40
N GLU A 40 16.21 1.95 6.93
CA GLU A 40 16.37 1.72 8.36
C GLU A 40 17.71 2.25 8.86
N VAL A 41 18.78 2.01 8.11
CA VAL A 41 20.12 2.50 8.44
C VAL A 41 20.17 4.02 8.43
N ALA A 42 19.64 4.65 7.38
CA ALA A 42 19.61 6.12 7.27
C ALA A 42 18.80 6.75 8.41
N LEU A 43 17.60 6.21 8.69
CA LEU A 43 16.78 6.70 9.79
C LEU A 43 17.48 6.56 11.13
N GLY A 44 18.05 5.39 11.43
CA GLY A 44 18.78 5.14 12.67
C GLY A 44 19.98 6.05 12.86
N GLU A 45 20.73 6.33 11.79
CA GLU A 45 21.86 7.25 11.79
C GLU A 45 21.42 8.69 12.10
N ILE A 46 20.39 9.18 11.40
CA ILE A 46 19.88 10.54 11.58
C ILE A 46 19.34 10.75 12.99
N LEU A 47 18.53 9.80 13.49
CA LEU A 47 17.96 9.91 14.84
C LEU A 47 19.03 9.87 15.93
N SER A 48 20.09 9.07 15.74
CA SER A 48 21.22 8.97 16.66
C SER A 48 22.03 10.26 16.68
N ARG A 49 22.36 10.85 15.51
CA ARG A 49 23.10 12.10 15.40
C ARG A 49 22.39 13.26 16.08
N ASN A 50 21.07 13.32 15.95
CA ASN A 50 20.24 14.42 16.46
C ASN A 50 19.66 14.14 17.84
N ASN A 51 19.98 13.00 18.46
CA ASN A 51 19.45 12.59 19.76
C ASN A 51 17.91 12.73 19.87
N CYS A 52 17.18 12.37 18.81
CA CYS A 52 15.74 12.61 18.68
C CYS A 52 14.87 11.34 18.61
N ARG A 53 15.46 10.14 18.85
CA ARG A 53 14.72 8.86 18.87
C ARG A 53 13.48 8.89 19.78
N HIS A 54 13.58 9.53 20.92
CA HIS A 54 12.52 9.63 21.93
C HIS A 54 11.36 10.54 21.54
N LYS A 55 11.53 11.39 20.51
CA LYS A 55 10.51 12.32 20.03
C LYS A 55 9.54 11.70 19.03
N ILE A 56 9.83 10.49 18.53
CA ILE A 56 9.08 9.89 17.44
C ILE A 56 8.72 8.43 17.71
N ASN A 57 7.75 7.96 16.96
CA ASN A 57 7.36 6.56 16.86
C ASN A 57 7.90 5.97 15.55
N ILE A 58 8.68 4.90 15.65
CA ILE A 58 9.17 4.16 14.50
C ILE A 58 8.23 3.01 14.20
N ALA A 59 7.77 2.93 12.94
CA ALA A 59 7.12 1.76 12.39
C ALA A 59 8.07 1.04 11.44
N THR A 60 8.30 -0.26 11.68
CA THR A 60 8.99 -1.12 10.73
C THR A 60 8.32 -2.49 10.65
N LYS A 61 8.74 -3.33 9.70
CA LYS A 61 7.94 -4.48 9.28
C LYS A 61 8.79 -5.74 9.16
N LEU A 62 8.31 -6.84 9.77
CA LEU A 62 8.86 -8.18 9.61
C LEU A 62 8.64 -8.66 8.16
N PRO A 63 9.69 -8.98 7.40
CA PRO A 63 9.53 -9.51 6.05
C PRO A 63 9.05 -10.97 6.10
N GLN A 64 7.77 -11.17 6.45
CA GLN A 64 7.17 -12.47 6.79
C GLN A 64 7.37 -13.54 5.71
N TYR A 65 7.40 -13.15 4.44
CA TYR A 65 7.63 -14.07 3.32
C TYR A 65 9.07 -14.61 3.27
N LEU A 66 10.02 -13.99 3.98
CA LEU A 66 11.39 -14.50 4.13
C LEU A 66 11.55 -15.43 5.35
N ILE A 67 10.55 -15.49 6.23
CA ILE A 67 10.62 -16.27 7.47
C ILE A 67 10.39 -17.75 7.18
N LYS A 68 11.36 -18.58 7.56
CA LYS A 68 11.33 -20.04 7.39
C LYS A 68 11.42 -20.80 8.71
N SER A 69 11.74 -20.13 9.82
CA SER A 69 11.89 -20.74 11.15
C SER A 69 11.72 -19.69 12.25
N LYS A 70 11.47 -20.14 13.48
CA LYS A 70 11.40 -19.27 14.67
C LYS A 70 12.68 -18.42 14.83
N LYS A 71 13.87 -19.02 14.67
CA LYS A 71 15.15 -18.29 14.71
C LYS A 71 15.24 -17.18 13.64
N GLY A 72 14.55 -17.36 12.50
CA GLY A 72 14.48 -16.34 11.45
C GLY A 72 13.76 -15.08 11.91
N ILE A 73 12.73 -15.19 12.76
CA ILE A 73 12.00 -14.05 13.30
C ILE A 73 12.95 -13.17 14.12
N ASP A 74 13.65 -13.76 15.10
CA ASP A 74 14.61 -13.03 15.92
C ASP A 74 15.76 -12.43 15.11
N LYS A 75 16.26 -13.17 14.10
CA LYS A 75 17.33 -12.66 13.24
C LYS A 75 16.94 -11.35 12.56
N TYR A 76 15.79 -11.31 11.91
CA TYR A 76 15.35 -10.11 11.20
C TYR A 76 14.99 -8.97 12.16
N PHE A 77 14.36 -9.27 13.28
CA PHE A 77 14.03 -8.28 14.30
C PHE A 77 15.28 -7.62 14.91
N ASN A 78 16.25 -8.42 15.33
CA ASN A 78 17.50 -7.92 15.90
C ASN A 78 18.33 -7.12 14.88
N GLU A 79 18.31 -7.53 13.61
CA GLU A 79 18.96 -6.78 12.54
C GLU A 79 18.29 -5.42 12.33
N GLN A 80 16.94 -5.34 12.42
CA GLN A 80 16.21 -4.07 12.34
C GLN A 80 16.50 -3.14 13.50
N LEU A 81 16.56 -3.67 14.74
CA LEU A 81 16.98 -2.89 15.91
C LEU A 81 18.38 -2.31 15.74
N SER A 82 19.31 -3.13 15.24
CA SER A 82 20.70 -2.69 14.96
C SER A 82 20.74 -1.60 13.88
N ARG A 83 20.04 -1.78 12.77
CA ARG A 83 19.97 -0.79 11.68
C ARG A 83 19.37 0.54 12.15
N LEU A 84 18.32 0.48 12.96
CA LEU A 84 17.62 1.65 13.50
C LEU A 84 18.31 2.27 14.72
N LYS A 85 19.39 1.65 15.22
CA LYS A 85 20.14 2.08 16.42
C LYS A 85 19.22 2.30 17.63
N THR A 86 18.33 1.36 17.90
CA THR A 86 17.35 1.42 18.97
C THR A 86 17.19 0.08 19.66
N THR A 87 16.67 0.06 20.88
CA THR A 87 16.38 -1.15 21.64
C THR A 87 14.91 -1.56 21.57
N TYR A 88 14.04 -0.74 20.94
CA TYR A 88 12.61 -1.00 20.84
C TYR A 88 12.02 -0.41 19.56
N ILE A 89 10.90 -1.00 19.13
CA ILE A 89 10.06 -0.55 18.01
C ILE A 89 8.69 -0.14 18.55
N ASP A 90 8.20 1.05 18.14
CA ASP A 90 6.91 1.54 18.61
C ASP A 90 5.75 0.83 17.90
N TYR A 91 5.87 0.59 16.59
CA TYR A 91 4.85 -0.05 15.75
C TYR A 91 5.50 -1.13 14.87
N TYR A 92 5.26 -2.39 15.19
CA TYR A 92 5.83 -3.50 14.44
C TYR A 92 4.77 -4.21 13.63
N LEU A 93 5.00 -4.43 12.32
CA LEU A 93 3.99 -4.96 11.42
C LEU A 93 4.43 -6.30 10.82
N MET A 94 3.47 -7.22 10.65
CA MET A 94 3.63 -8.31 9.70
C MET A 94 3.53 -7.73 8.30
N HIS A 95 4.62 -7.80 7.50
CA HIS A 95 4.72 -7.11 6.22
C HIS A 95 3.97 -7.83 5.12
N MET A 96 3.10 -7.10 4.39
CA MET A 96 2.44 -7.59 3.17
C MET A 96 1.66 -8.90 3.40
N LEU A 97 0.82 -8.98 4.41
CA LEU A 97 -0.14 -10.07 4.49
C LEU A 97 -1.13 -9.95 3.31
N THR A 98 -1.33 -11.03 2.57
CA THR A 98 -2.21 -11.09 1.40
C THR A 98 -3.37 -12.05 1.58
N ASP A 99 -3.18 -13.06 2.44
CA ASP A 99 -4.16 -14.06 2.80
C ASP A 99 -3.92 -14.59 4.22
N ILE A 100 -4.90 -15.33 4.75
CA ILE A 100 -4.83 -15.91 6.09
C ILE A 100 -3.75 -16.99 6.20
N ALA A 101 -3.41 -17.68 5.12
CA ALA A 101 -2.40 -18.73 5.14
C ALA A 101 -1.01 -18.18 5.50
N ALA A 102 -0.73 -16.92 5.13
CA ALA A 102 0.52 -16.26 5.52
C ALA A 102 0.60 -16.05 7.04
N TRP A 103 -0.49 -15.69 7.69
CA TRP A 103 -0.57 -15.59 9.15
C TRP A 103 -0.49 -16.96 9.83
N GLU A 104 -1.25 -17.97 9.35
CA GLU A 104 -1.23 -19.33 9.88
C GLU A 104 0.17 -19.95 9.81
N LYS A 105 0.91 -19.69 8.74
CA LYS A 105 2.33 -20.09 8.65
C LYS A 105 3.16 -19.50 9.78
N LEU A 106 3.00 -18.21 10.09
CA LEU A 106 3.72 -17.57 11.19
C LEU A 106 3.30 -18.14 12.56
N LYS A 107 2.00 -18.43 12.76
CA LYS A 107 1.49 -19.08 13.97
C LYS A 107 2.17 -20.43 14.19
N ASN A 108 2.27 -21.26 13.15
CA ASN A 108 2.96 -22.55 13.21
C ASN A 108 4.47 -22.43 13.56
N LEU A 109 5.05 -21.24 13.37
CA LEU A 109 6.41 -20.93 13.77
C LEU A 109 6.51 -20.29 15.17
N GLY A 110 5.38 -20.15 15.90
CA GLY A 110 5.34 -19.61 17.25
C GLY A 110 5.41 -18.09 17.31
N ILE A 111 4.84 -17.38 16.31
CA ILE A 111 4.88 -15.90 16.25
C ILE A 111 4.08 -15.26 17.40
N GLU A 112 2.96 -15.87 17.84
CA GLU A 112 2.10 -15.29 18.88
C GLU A 112 2.83 -15.24 20.24
N GLU A 113 3.49 -16.33 20.63
CA GLU A 113 4.31 -16.39 21.83
C GLU A 113 5.52 -15.44 21.73
N TRP A 114 6.12 -15.36 20.53
CA TRP A 114 7.22 -14.45 20.28
C TRP A 114 6.78 -12.97 20.43
N ILE A 115 5.62 -12.59 19.90
CA ILE A 115 5.07 -11.23 20.05
C ILE A 115 4.84 -10.93 21.53
N LYS A 116 4.21 -11.86 22.26
CA LYS A 116 3.95 -11.71 23.69
C LYS A 116 5.26 -11.45 24.44
N GLU A 117 6.30 -12.27 24.22
CA GLU A 117 7.61 -12.11 24.83
C GLU A 117 8.23 -10.74 24.54
N LYS A 118 8.16 -10.27 23.27
CA LYS A 118 8.73 -8.99 22.86
C LYS A 118 7.95 -7.79 23.45
N LYS A 119 6.64 -7.89 23.58
CA LYS A 119 5.83 -6.87 24.26
C LYS A 119 6.13 -6.82 25.77
N GLU A 120 6.24 -7.96 26.45
CA GLU A 120 6.59 -8.05 27.87
C GLU A 120 7.98 -7.46 28.16
N LYS A 121 8.95 -7.63 27.27
CA LYS A 121 10.28 -7.03 27.37
C LYS A 121 10.33 -5.54 26.98
N GLY A 122 9.24 -4.98 26.48
CA GLY A 122 9.18 -3.60 25.97
C GLY A 122 9.94 -3.38 24.66
N GLU A 123 10.34 -4.46 23.98
CA GLU A 123 11.04 -4.39 22.69
C GLU A 123 10.07 -4.07 21.51
N ILE A 124 8.77 -4.40 21.65
CA ILE A 124 7.68 -4.01 20.75
C ILE A 124 6.59 -3.36 21.58
N ARG A 125 6.13 -2.17 21.20
CA ARG A 125 5.04 -1.49 21.88
C ARG A 125 3.68 -1.87 21.30
N ASN A 126 3.55 -1.81 19.97
CA ASN A 126 2.30 -2.09 19.25
C ASN A 126 2.59 -3.08 18.12
N ILE A 127 1.70 -4.08 17.96
CA ILE A 127 1.78 -5.06 16.90
C ILE A 127 0.64 -4.89 15.90
N GLY A 128 0.95 -4.95 14.61
CA GLY A 128 -0.03 -4.82 13.56
C GLY A 128 0.37 -5.56 12.28
N PHE A 129 -0.35 -5.27 11.22
CA PHE A 129 -0.03 -5.84 9.90
C PHE A 129 -0.26 -4.84 8.78
N SER A 130 0.50 -4.94 7.70
CA SER A 130 0.22 -4.28 6.43
C SER A 130 -0.39 -5.27 5.46
N PHE A 131 -1.38 -4.81 4.70
CA PHE A 131 -2.25 -5.68 3.92
C PHE A 131 -2.29 -5.33 2.43
N HIS A 132 -2.23 -6.37 1.57
CA HIS A 132 -2.32 -6.26 0.11
C HIS A 132 -3.12 -7.41 -0.53
N GLY A 133 -4.10 -7.97 0.17
CA GLY A 133 -5.01 -8.99 -0.34
C GLY A 133 -6.37 -8.42 -0.79
N ASN A 134 -7.40 -9.25 -0.82
CA ASN A 134 -8.78 -8.83 -1.05
C ASN A 134 -9.53 -8.61 0.28
N THR A 135 -10.72 -8.01 0.22
CA THR A 135 -11.53 -7.67 1.40
C THR A 135 -11.86 -8.90 2.26
N GLU A 136 -12.16 -10.06 1.66
CA GLU A 136 -12.46 -11.29 2.41
C GLU A 136 -11.26 -11.72 3.26
N MET A 137 -10.07 -11.73 2.68
CA MET A 137 -8.85 -12.09 3.39
C MET A 137 -8.47 -11.07 4.45
N PHE A 138 -8.73 -9.77 4.18
CA PHE A 138 -8.55 -8.74 5.19
C PHE A 138 -9.38 -9.01 6.45
N LEU A 139 -10.67 -9.30 6.28
CA LEU A 139 -11.57 -9.60 7.39
C LEU A 139 -11.15 -10.85 8.16
N LYS A 140 -10.65 -11.89 7.48
CA LYS A 140 -10.11 -13.08 8.13
C LYS A 140 -8.87 -12.76 8.97
N ILE A 141 -7.92 -11.99 8.44
CA ILE A 141 -6.70 -11.60 9.15
C ILE A 141 -7.02 -10.66 10.32
N LEU A 142 -7.94 -9.69 10.11
CA LEU A 142 -8.38 -8.77 11.14
C LEU A 142 -8.97 -9.49 12.38
N ASN A 143 -9.61 -10.65 12.15
CA ASN A 143 -10.21 -11.45 13.21
C ASN A 143 -9.31 -12.57 13.75
N ALA A 144 -8.11 -12.75 13.18
CA ALA A 144 -7.24 -13.87 13.51
C ALA A 144 -6.33 -13.62 14.72
N TYR A 145 -6.18 -12.37 15.14
CA TYR A 145 -5.33 -11.97 16.27
C TYR A 145 -5.82 -10.66 16.87
N ASP A 146 -5.37 -10.36 18.09
CA ASP A 146 -5.64 -9.10 18.81
C ASP A 146 -4.64 -8.02 18.36
N TRP A 147 -4.90 -7.45 17.19
CA TRP A 147 -4.05 -6.43 16.58
C TRP A 147 -4.22 -5.07 17.27
N ASP A 148 -3.11 -4.41 17.59
CA ASP A 148 -3.15 -3.04 18.11
C ASP A 148 -3.46 -2.01 17.00
N PHE A 149 -3.18 -2.32 15.72
CA PHE A 149 -3.46 -1.47 14.56
C PHE A 149 -3.34 -2.25 13.25
N CYS A 150 -3.77 -1.64 12.15
CA CYS A 150 -3.53 -2.18 10.81
C CYS A 150 -3.15 -1.09 9.82
N GLN A 151 -2.49 -1.48 8.72
CA GLN A 151 -2.07 -0.58 7.65
C GLN A 151 -2.62 -1.08 6.32
N ILE A 152 -3.41 -0.24 5.63
CA ILE A 152 -4.07 -0.57 4.37
C ILE A 152 -3.79 0.47 3.28
N GLN A 153 -3.83 0.04 2.03
CA GLN A 153 -3.89 0.96 0.90
C GLN A 153 -5.31 1.51 0.78
N TYR A 154 -5.44 2.85 0.77
CA TYR A 154 -6.75 3.48 0.60
C TYR A 154 -6.60 4.90 0.06
N ASN A 155 -7.44 5.28 -0.88
CA ASN A 155 -7.56 6.60 -1.50
C ASN A 155 -8.88 6.68 -2.27
N TYR A 156 -9.28 7.86 -2.75
CA TYR A 156 -10.57 8.05 -3.42
C TYR A 156 -10.76 7.24 -4.71
N MET A 157 -9.68 6.73 -5.33
CA MET A 157 -9.78 5.85 -6.50
C MET A 157 -9.89 4.36 -6.14
N ASP A 158 -9.37 3.96 -4.98
CA ASP A 158 -9.24 2.56 -4.58
C ASP A 158 -10.21 2.16 -3.45
N GLU A 159 -11.34 2.88 -3.29
CA GLU A 159 -12.33 2.66 -2.21
C GLU A 159 -12.86 1.23 -2.12
N ASN A 160 -12.90 0.51 -3.24
CA ASN A 160 -13.40 -0.87 -3.32
C ASN A 160 -12.27 -1.88 -3.63
N SER A 161 -11.01 -1.46 -3.51
CA SER A 161 -9.85 -2.31 -3.78
C SER A 161 -9.19 -2.78 -2.49
N GLN A 162 -8.66 -3.98 -2.49
CA GLN A 162 -7.96 -4.60 -1.35
C GLN A 162 -8.88 -4.68 -0.11
N ALA A 163 -8.47 -4.10 1.05
CA ALA A 163 -9.34 -3.98 2.22
C ALA A 163 -10.59 -3.13 1.91
N GLY A 164 -10.38 -2.03 1.18
CA GLY A 164 -11.41 -1.09 0.76
C GLY A 164 -12.16 -0.45 1.93
N LYS A 165 -13.24 0.27 1.62
CA LYS A 165 -14.11 0.89 2.63
C LYS A 165 -14.75 -0.10 3.59
N ILE A 166 -15.00 -1.33 3.14
CA ILE A 166 -15.56 -2.39 4.00
C ILE A 166 -14.54 -2.78 5.07
N GLY A 167 -13.27 -2.99 4.67
CA GLY A 167 -12.21 -3.33 5.62
C GLY A 167 -11.88 -2.16 6.55
N LEU A 168 -11.84 -0.93 6.03
CA LEU A 168 -11.64 0.28 6.82
C LEU A 168 -12.69 0.38 7.94
N LYS A 169 -13.99 0.26 7.57
CA LYS A 169 -15.08 0.28 8.54
C LYS A 169 -15.01 -0.87 9.54
N ALA A 170 -14.72 -2.09 9.09
CA ALA A 170 -14.63 -3.25 9.97
C ALA A 170 -13.52 -3.11 11.03
N ALA A 171 -12.35 -2.53 10.66
CA ALA A 171 -11.30 -2.25 11.62
C ALA A 171 -11.72 -1.18 12.64
N TYR A 172 -12.32 -0.09 12.16
CA TYR A 172 -12.83 0.97 13.01
C TYR A 172 -13.88 0.46 14.02
N ASP A 173 -14.87 -0.33 13.57
CA ASP A 173 -15.92 -0.90 14.41
C ASP A 173 -15.36 -1.84 15.51
N LYS A 174 -14.17 -2.41 15.28
CA LYS A 174 -13.42 -3.20 16.28
C LYS A 174 -12.53 -2.35 17.18
N GLY A 175 -12.48 -1.04 17.00
CA GLY A 175 -11.58 -0.15 17.74
C GLY A 175 -10.11 -0.30 17.33
N ILE A 176 -9.82 -0.88 16.15
CA ILE A 176 -8.47 -1.06 15.63
C ILE A 176 -8.10 0.16 14.76
N PRO A 177 -7.11 0.99 15.18
CA PRO A 177 -6.63 2.12 14.41
C PRO A 177 -6.15 1.73 13.02
N VAL A 178 -6.53 2.52 12.01
CA VAL A 178 -6.16 2.27 10.62
C VAL A 178 -5.19 3.32 10.11
N ILE A 179 -4.04 2.85 9.65
CA ILE A 179 -3.00 3.66 9.02
C ILE A 179 -3.12 3.50 7.51
N ILE A 180 -3.21 4.62 6.79
CA ILE A 180 -3.36 4.62 5.33
C ILE A 180 -2.01 4.71 4.65
N MET A 181 -1.71 3.75 3.79
CA MET A 181 -0.61 3.80 2.83
C MET A 181 -1.11 4.08 1.42
N GLU A 182 -0.25 4.60 0.56
CA GLU A 182 -0.53 4.97 -0.83
C GLU A 182 -1.70 5.96 -1.01
N PRO A 183 -1.80 7.02 -0.20
CA PRO A 183 -2.88 8.01 -0.28
C PRO A 183 -2.96 8.69 -1.64
N LEU A 184 -1.84 8.82 -2.33
CA LEU A 184 -1.70 9.45 -3.66
C LEU A 184 -1.35 8.43 -4.76
N ARG A 185 -1.56 7.11 -4.55
CA ARG A 185 -1.12 6.06 -5.47
C ARG A 185 0.33 6.24 -5.95
N GLY A 186 1.20 6.54 -4.99
CA GLY A 186 2.62 6.77 -5.28
C GLY A 186 2.94 8.10 -5.96
N GLY A 187 2.07 9.10 -5.89
CA GLY A 187 2.17 10.40 -6.55
C GLY A 187 1.31 10.50 -7.82
N LYS A 188 0.74 9.39 -8.29
CA LYS A 188 -0.01 9.33 -9.55
C LYS A 188 -1.27 10.20 -9.55
N LEU A 189 -1.93 10.34 -8.39
CA LEU A 189 -3.08 11.24 -8.22
C LEU A 189 -2.71 12.73 -8.18
N VAL A 190 -1.45 13.06 -8.39
CA VAL A 190 -0.94 14.44 -8.54
C VAL A 190 -0.32 14.61 -9.92
N ASP A 191 0.64 13.76 -10.25
CA ASP A 191 1.51 13.95 -11.43
C ASP A 191 0.84 13.47 -12.72
N LEU A 192 0.02 12.42 -12.66
CA LEU A 192 -0.53 11.73 -13.83
C LEU A 192 -2.03 11.98 -14.04
N LEU A 193 -2.60 13.03 -13.45
CA LEU A 193 -4.00 13.40 -13.66
C LEU A 193 -4.25 13.82 -15.12
N PRO A 194 -5.36 13.38 -15.73
CA PRO A 194 -5.81 13.90 -17.03
C PRO A 194 -6.00 15.42 -17.01
N HIS A 195 -5.86 16.06 -18.18
CA HIS A 195 -5.99 17.52 -18.29
C HIS A 195 -7.32 18.03 -17.72
N LYS A 196 -8.43 17.38 -18.07
CA LYS A 196 -9.75 17.75 -17.55
C LYS A 196 -9.89 17.62 -16.03
N ALA A 197 -9.29 16.59 -15.42
CA ALA A 197 -9.26 16.47 -13.97
C ALA A 197 -8.48 17.61 -13.32
N LYS A 198 -7.36 18.04 -13.92
CA LYS A 198 -6.60 19.23 -13.48
C LYS A 198 -7.41 20.52 -13.62
N GLU A 199 -8.20 20.64 -14.69
CA GLU A 199 -9.11 21.79 -14.87
C GLU A 199 -10.20 21.84 -13.80
N ILE A 200 -10.83 20.70 -13.46
CA ILE A 200 -11.82 20.61 -12.36
C ILE A 200 -11.19 21.10 -11.06
N ILE A 201 -10.00 20.60 -10.72
CA ILE A 201 -9.27 21.00 -9.53
C ILE A 201 -9.00 22.51 -9.53
N SER A 202 -8.50 23.07 -10.65
CA SER A 202 -8.13 24.47 -10.74
C SER A 202 -9.31 25.44 -10.69
N LYS A 203 -10.50 24.98 -11.13
CA LYS A 203 -11.74 25.76 -11.12
C LYS A 203 -12.54 25.64 -9.82
N SER A 204 -12.16 24.71 -8.95
CA SER A 204 -12.83 24.53 -7.68
C SER A 204 -12.67 25.78 -6.79
N PRO A 205 -13.76 26.28 -6.17
CA PRO A 205 -13.69 27.44 -5.28
C PRO A 205 -12.87 27.20 -4.01
N ARG A 206 -12.59 25.94 -3.69
CA ARG A 206 -11.72 25.58 -2.55
C ARG A 206 -10.26 25.99 -2.75
N GLY A 207 -9.78 26.08 -4.00
CA GLY A 207 -8.38 26.38 -4.31
C GLY A 207 -7.39 25.31 -3.85
N TYR A 208 -7.85 24.08 -3.59
CA TYR A 208 -7.01 22.99 -3.11
C TYR A 208 -6.13 22.42 -4.22
N SER A 209 -4.89 22.06 -3.90
CA SER A 209 -4.04 21.28 -4.79
C SER A 209 -4.58 19.85 -4.97
N ALA A 210 -4.10 19.12 -6.00
CA ALA A 210 -4.46 17.71 -6.18
C ALA A 210 -4.06 16.83 -4.97
N ALA A 211 -2.93 17.14 -4.35
CA ALA A 211 -2.50 16.48 -3.11
C ALA A 211 -3.44 16.81 -1.96
N GLU A 212 -3.83 18.07 -1.83
CA GLU A 212 -4.73 18.56 -0.78
C GLU A 212 -6.12 17.91 -0.89
N TRP A 213 -6.72 17.83 -2.09
CA TRP A 213 -7.96 17.10 -2.32
C TRP A 213 -7.88 15.65 -1.83
N SER A 214 -6.78 14.95 -2.15
CA SER A 214 -6.59 13.56 -1.76
C SER A 214 -6.43 13.38 -0.25
N PHE A 215 -5.63 14.24 0.39
CA PHE A 215 -5.40 14.15 1.83
C PHE A 215 -6.63 14.56 2.64
N ARG A 216 -7.32 15.65 2.23
CA ARG A 216 -8.53 16.08 2.90
C ARG A 216 -9.65 15.06 2.78
N TRP A 217 -9.77 14.38 1.62
CA TRP A 217 -10.72 13.29 1.46
C TRP A 217 -10.46 12.14 2.46
N LEU A 218 -9.20 11.82 2.74
CA LEU A 218 -8.83 10.82 3.74
C LEU A 218 -9.10 11.30 5.17
N TYR A 219 -8.61 12.49 5.52
CA TYR A 219 -8.75 13.04 6.87
C TYR A 219 -10.20 13.41 7.23
N ASN A 220 -11.07 13.55 6.23
CA ASN A 220 -12.50 13.77 6.44
C ASN A 220 -13.22 12.55 7.05
N GLN A 221 -12.61 11.37 7.03
CA GLN A 221 -13.18 10.12 7.48
C GLN A 221 -12.69 9.78 8.89
N LYS A 222 -13.62 9.64 9.85
CA LYS A 222 -13.32 9.31 11.25
C LYS A 222 -12.64 7.97 11.45
N GLU A 223 -12.78 7.06 10.48
CA GLU A 223 -12.17 5.72 10.46
C GLU A 223 -10.65 5.78 10.20
N VAL A 224 -10.14 6.89 9.67
CA VAL A 224 -8.73 7.06 9.31
C VAL A 224 -7.96 7.64 10.50
N SER A 225 -7.04 6.86 11.06
CA SER A 225 -6.25 7.29 12.23
C SER A 225 -4.96 8.02 11.85
N CYS A 226 -4.31 7.61 10.76
CA CYS A 226 -3.07 8.21 10.29
C CYS A 226 -2.91 8.01 8.78
N VAL A 227 -2.32 9.00 8.10
CA VAL A 227 -2.04 8.93 6.66
C VAL A 227 -0.54 9.05 6.42
N LEU A 228 0.03 8.03 5.74
CA LEU A 228 1.44 8.02 5.40
C LEU A 228 1.69 8.84 4.14
N SER A 229 2.74 9.63 4.14
CA SER A 229 3.22 10.32 2.97
C SER A 229 4.71 10.05 2.70
N GLY A 230 5.05 9.94 1.42
CA GLY A 230 6.42 9.77 0.96
C GLY A 230 7.07 11.12 0.59
N MET A 231 6.84 12.15 1.40
CA MET A 231 7.42 13.48 1.25
C MET A 231 8.94 13.40 1.12
N ASN A 232 9.49 14.02 0.09
CA ASN A 232 10.93 14.05 -0.18
C ASN A 232 11.41 15.46 -0.58
N SER A 233 10.70 16.47 -0.12
CA SER A 233 11.10 17.87 -0.09
C SER A 233 10.47 18.60 1.09
N ILE A 234 11.10 19.68 1.52
CA ILE A 234 10.63 20.53 2.62
C ILE A 234 9.27 21.18 2.27
N GLU A 235 9.08 21.56 1.02
CA GLU A 235 7.84 22.14 0.52
C GLU A 235 6.66 21.17 0.67
N MET A 236 6.82 19.93 0.18
CA MET A 236 5.82 18.87 0.33
C MET A 236 5.53 18.57 1.81
N LEU A 237 6.56 18.56 2.64
CA LEU A 237 6.43 18.33 4.07
C LEU A 237 5.56 19.40 4.72
N ARG A 238 5.88 20.69 4.50
CA ARG A 238 5.15 21.82 5.06
C ARG A 238 3.70 21.87 4.56
N GLU A 239 3.49 21.63 3.26
CA GLU A 239 2.14 21.53 2.68
C GLU A 239 1.32 20.43 3.36
N ASN A 240 1.87 19.22 3.44
CA ASN A 240 1.16 18.08 4.01
C ASN A 240 0.86 18.24 5.51
N VAL A 241 1.79 18.82 6.28
CA VAL A 241 1.56 19.12 7.69
C VAL A 241 0.46 20.16 7.84
N LYS A 242 0.47 21.23 7.03
CA LYS A 242 -0.59 22.24 7.00
C LYS A 242 -1.95 21.64 6.70
N ILE A 243 -2.02 20.76 5.70
CA ILE A 243 -3.26 20.05 5.33
C ILE A 243 -3.76 19.21 6.51
N ALA A 244 -2.89 18.36 7.07
CA ALA A 244 -3.24 17.48 8.19
C ALA A 244 -3.72 18.27 9.42
N SER A 245 -3.04 19.37 9.76
CA SER A 245 -3.37 20.20 10.92
C SER A 245 -4.65 21.02 10.76
N SER A 246 -5.08 21.29 9.52
CA SER A 246 -6.24 22.15 9.24
C SER A 246 -7.50 21.39 8.81
N THR A 247 -7.39 20.09 8.56
CA THR A 247 -8.56 19.27 8.13
C THR A 247 -9.32 18.75 9.35
N GLN A 248 -10.64 18.91 9.33
CA GLN A 248 -11.54 18.36 10.33
C GLN A 248 -12.31 17.18 9.75
N ILE A 249 -12.65 16.23 10.61
CA ILE A 249 -13.54 15.11 10.26
C ILE A 249 -14.92 15.69 9.88
N ASP A 250 -15.58 15.07 8.91
CA ASP A 250 -16.90 15.46 8.38
C ASP A 250 -16.96 16.92 7.88
N SER A 251 -15.84 17.46 7.40
CA SER A 251 -15.76 18.84 6.88
C SER A 251 -16.10 19.00 5.40
N PHE A 252 -16.21 17.88 4.65
CA PHE A 252 -16.60 17.90 3.24
C PHE A 252 -18.08 18.21 3.08
N THR A 253 -18.37 19.13 2.16
CA THR A 253 -19.74 19.42 1.69
C THR A 253 -20.14 18.47 0.57
N GLU A 254 -21.43 18.47 0.18
CA GLU A 254 -21.90 17.73 -1.00
C GLU A 254 -21.17 18.15 -2.28
N GLU A 255 -20.83 19.43 -2.41
CA GLU A 255 -20.07 19.95 -3.58
C GLU A 255 -18.62 19.43 -3.58
N ASP A 256 -18.00 19.25 -2.42
CA ASP A 256 -16.66 18.65 -2.32
C ASP A 256 -16.69 17.19 -2.78
N TYR A 257 -17.68 16.40 -2.34
CA TYR A 257 -17.87 15.03 -2.82
C TYR A 257 -18.16 14.97 -4.32
N LYS A 258 -18.99 15.87 -4.84
CA LYS A 258 -19.25 15.97 -6.28
C LYS A 258 -17.98 16.27 -7.07
N THR A 259 -17.15 17.19 -6.57
CA THR A 259 -15.85 17.50 -7.18
C THR A 259 -14.95 16.27 -7.24
N ILE A 260 -14.86 15.48 -6.15
CA ILE A 260 -14.12 14.20 -6.14
C ILE A 260 -14.69 13.23 -7.16
N GLU A 261 -16.01 13.06 -7.27
CA GLU A 261 -16.63 12.16 -8.25
C GLU A 261 -16.38 12.61 -9.69
N GLU A 262 -16.39 13.91 -9.98
CA GLU A 262 -16.02 14.45 -11.29
C GLU A 262 -14.55 14.16 -11.62
N ILE A 263 -13.62 14.35 -10.69
CA ILE A 263 -12.20 13.98 -10.83
C ILE A 263 -12.07 12.48 -11.13
N LYS A 264 -12.76 11.63 -10.35
CA LYS A 264 -12.77 10.17 -10.55
C LYS A 264 -13.31 9.80 -11.92
N SER A 265 -14.38 10.45 -12.37
CA SER A 265 -14.98 10.23 -13.68
C SER A 265 -13.98 10.51 -14.81
N GLU A 266 -13.27 11.64 -14.75
CA GLU A 266 -12.28 12.00 -15.77
C GLU A 266 -11.05 11.07 -15.76
N ILE A 267 -10.59 10.64 -14.57
CA ILE A 267 -9.54 9.62 -14.47
C ILE A 267 -10.01 8.30 -15.10
N ASN A 268 -11.26 7.92 -14.87
CA ASN A 268 -11.85 6.68 -15.38
C ASN A 268 -12.31 6.76 -16.85
N ALA A 269 -12.38 7.93 -17.45
CA ALA A 269 -12.84 8.11 -18.85
C ALA A 269 -12.04 7.27 -19.86
N ASN A 270 -10.80 6.93 -19.55
CA ASN A 270 -9.93 6.13 -20.40
C ASN A 270 -9.85 4.65 -20.02
N ILE A 271 -10.63 4.17 -19.03
CA ILE A 271 -10.59 2.74 -18.66
C ILE A 271 -11.10 1.86 -19.81
N LYS A 272 -10.45 0.72 -19.99
CA LYS A 272 -10.80 -0.27 -21.01
C LYS A 272 -11.78 -1.34 -20.52
N VAL A 273 -11.82 -1.54 -19.22
CA VAL A 273 -12.66 -2.54 -18.57
C VAL A 273 -13.29 -1.95 -17.33
N GLY A 274 -14.61 -1.85 -17.28
CA GLY A 274 -15.38 -1.31 -16.13
C GLY A 274 -15.37 -2.25 -14.91
N CYS A 275 -14.20 -2.78 -14.56
CA CYS A 275 -14.04 -3.66 -13.40
C CYS A 275 -13.95 -2.84 -12.11
N THR A 276 -14.86 -3.10 -11.16
CA THR A 276 -14.89 -2.44 -9.85
C THR A 276 -14.03 -3.11 -8.78
N GLY A 277 -13.33 -4.21 -9.12
CA GLY A 277 -12.51 -4.94 -8.17
C GLY A 277 -13.27 -5.76 -7.12
N CYS A 278 -14.59 -5.91 -7.24
CA CYS A 278 -15.47 -6.54 -6.24
C CYS A 278 -15.13 -8.00 -5.89
N GLY A 279 -14.36 -8.69 -6.72
CA GLY A 279 -13.88 -10.06 -6.46
C GLY A 279 -14.90 -11.20 -6.68
N TYR A 280 -16.16 -10.93 -7.05
CA TYR A 280 -17.15 -12.01 -7.26
C TYR A 280 -16.77 -13.03 -8.35
N CYS A 281 -15.87 -12.67 -9.26
CA CYS A 281 -15.31 -13.58 -10.26
C CYS A 281 -14.21 -14.50 -9.72
N MET A 282 -13.87 -14.38 -8.44
CA MET A 282 -12.83 -15.16 -7.77
C MET A 282 -13.46 -16.20 -6.82
N PRO A 283 -12.77 -17.34 -6.54
CA PRO A 283 -11.50 -17.72 -7.13
C PRO A 283 -11.64 -18.23 -8.55
N CYS A 284 -10.72 -17.86 -9.43
CA CYS A 284 -10.64 -18.47 -10.75
C CYS A 284 -10.10 -19.90 -10.64
N PRO A 285 -10.74 -20.93 -11.24
CA PRO A 285 -10.29 -22.32 -11.14
C PRO A 285 -8.88 -22.55 -11.72
N MET A 286 -8.44 -21.66 -12.60
CA MET A 286 -7.08 -21.69 -13.16
C MET A 286 -6.12 -20.72 -12.46
N GLY A 287 -6.53 -20.11 -11.34
CA GLY A 287 -5.69 -19.21 -10.55
C GLY A 287 -5.45 -17.82 -11.15
N VAL A 288 -6.16 -17.44 -12.23
CA VAL A 288 -5.99 -16.08 -12.80
C VAL A 288 -6.49 -15.03 -11.82
N ASP A 289 -5.66 -14.04 -11.51
CA ASP A 289 -6.07 -12.85 -10.75
C ASP A 289 -6.75 -11.86 -11.71
N ILE A 290 -8.06 -12.04 -11.88
CA ILE A 290 -8.86 -11.29 -12.84
C ILE A 290 -8.93 -9.80 -12.48
N PRO A 291 -9.30 -9.41 -11.25
CA PRO A 291 -9.36 -8.00 -10.88
C PRO A 291 -8.02 -7.29 -11.00
N ALA A 292 -6.93 -7.90 -10.53
CA ALA A 292 -5.60 -7.33 -10.64
C ALA A 292 -5.15 -7.17 -12.10
N THR A 293 -5.47 -8.14 -12.96
CA THR A 293 -5.16 -8.05 -14.41
C THR A 293 -5.89 -6.86 -15.03
N PHE A 294 -7.19 -6.69 -14.75
CA PHE A 294 -7.96 -5.57 -15.31
C PHE A 294 -7.52 -4.23 -14.74
N ARG A 295 -7.16 -4.16 -13.47
CA ARG A 295 -6.58 -2.95 -12.87
C ARG A 295 -5.32 -2.53 -13.61
N CYS A 296 -4.36 -3.42 -13.80
CA CYS A 296 -3.12 -3.12 -14.51
C CYS A 296 -3.38 -2.75 -15.99
N TYR A 297 -4.37 -3.39 -16.63
CA TYR A 297 -4.76 -3.06 -18.00
C TYR A 297 -5.36 -1.65 -18.10
N ASN A 298 -6.26 -1.30 -17.19
CA ASN A 298 -6.82 0.06 -17.12
C ASN A 298 -5.72 1.10 -16.82
N GLU A 299 -4.79 0.80 -15.92
CA GLU A 299 -3.68 1.67 -15.55
C GLU A 299 -2.79 2.05 -16.75
N MET A 300 -2.68 1.17 -17.76
CA MET A 300 -1.98 1.51 -19.01
C MET A 300 -2.62 2.70 -19.74
N TYR A 301 -3.90 2.96 -19.54
CA TYR A 301 -4.67 3.99 -20.24
C TYR A 301 -5.04 5.19 -19.36
N THR A 302 -5.16 4.98 -18.06
CA THR A 302 -5.42 6.07 -17.10
C THR A 302 -4.14 6.77 -16.66
N GLU A 303 -2.99 6.10 -16.78
CA GLU A 303 -1.68 6.64 -16.42
C GLU A 303 -0.71 6.58 -17.61
N ASN A 304 -0.08 5.42 -17.82
CA ASN A 304 0.75 5.15 -19.00
C ASN A 304 1.04 3.64 -19.13
N LYS A 305 1.37 3.24 -20.37
CA LYS A 305 1.63 1.81 -20.69
C LYS A 305 2.76 1.19 -19.86
N LYS A 306 3.77 1.96 -19.48
CA LYS A 306 4.90 1.48 -18.69
C LYS A 306 4.49 1.17 -17.25
N SER A 307 3.65 2.02 -16.66
CA SER A 307 3.13 1.85 -15.29
C SER A 307 2.32 0.55 -15.17
N GLY A 308 1.27 0.38 -15.96
CA GLY A 308 0.43 -0.80 -15.92
C GLY A 308 1.19 -2.10 -16.19
N ARG A 309 2.15 -2.10 -17.13
CA ARG A 309 3.01 -3.27 -17.41
C ARG A 309 3.95 -3.59 -16.26
N LYS A 310 4.54 -2.58 -15.62
CA LYS A 310 5.41 -2.76 -14.45
C LYS A 310 4.65 -3.35 -13.29
N GLU A 311 3.47 -2.82 -13.01
CA GLU A 311 2.59 -3.32 -11.95
C GLU A 311 2.17 -4.77 -12.22
N TYR A 312 1.73 -5.07 -13.43
CA TYR A 312 1.36 -6.42 -13.83
C TYR A 312 2.52 -7.41 -13.68
N PHE A 313 3.72 -7.01 -14.08
CA PHE A 313 4.93 -7.82 -13.88
C PHE A 313 5.16 -8.11 -12.39
N GLN A 314 5.08 -7.10 -11.53
CA GLN A 314 5.27 -7.27 -10.08
C GLN A 314 4.23 -8.23 -9.47
N LEU A 315 2.97 -8.11 -9.87
CA LEU A 315 1.89 -8.95 -9.36
C LEU A 315 1.98 -10.42 -9.84
N THR A 316 2.60 -10.67 -10.97
CA THR A 316 2.65 -12.01 -11.59
C THR A 316 4.00 -12.71 -11.43
N ALA A 317 5.10 -11.96 -11.33
CA ALA A 317 6.46 -12.49 -11.36
C ALA A 317 6.89 -13.15 -10.04
N PHE A 318 6.42 -12.63 -8.91
CA PHE A 318 6.89 -13.01 -7.58
C PHE A 318 5.95 -13.97 -6.84
N LYS A 319 4.97 -14.54 -7.54
CA LYS A 319 4.08 -15.55 -6.98
C LYS A 319 4.56 -16.97 -7.34
N LYS A 320 4.49 -17.88 -6.37
CA LYS A 320 4.81 -19.29 -6.58
C LYS A 320 3.89 -19.90 -7.63
N ASP A 321 2.59 -19.63 -7.51
CA ASP A 321 1.60 -20.06 -8.47
C ASP A 321 1.39 -19.01 -9.55
N ILE A 322 1.34 -19.47 -10.80
CA ILE A 322 1.09 -18.61 -11.94
C ILE A 322 -0.34 -18.09 -11.86
N ASN A 323 -0.51 -16.77 -11.76
CA ASN A 323 -1.81 -16.11 -11.67
C ASN A 323 -2.09 -15.16 -12.83
N ASP A 324 -1.25 -15.20 -13.86
CA ASP A 324 -1.36 -14.33 -15.02
C ASP A 324 -2.48 -14.75 -16.00
N ALA A 325 -2.90 -13.80 -16.84
CA ALA A 325 -4.00 -14.00 -17.78
C ALA A 325 -3.75 -15.13 -18.82
N SER A 326 -2.52 -15.64 -18.96
CA SER A 326 -2.22 -16.73 -19.89
C SER A 326 -2.85 -18.05 -19.46
N ARG A 327 -3.21 -18.20 -18.18
CA ARG A 327 -3.87 -19.41 -17.66
C ARG A 327 -5.36 -19.47 -17.94
N CYS A 328 -5.96 -18.42 -18.47
CA CYS A 328 -7.39 -18.43 -18.79
C CYS A 328 -7.70 -19.45 -19.88
N ILE A 329 -8.51 -20.48 -19.53
CA ILE A 329 -8.98 -21.53 -20.45
C ILE A 329 -10.34 -21.19 -21.08
N GLY A 330 -10.90 -20.00 -20.83
CA GLY A 330 -12.16 -19.58 -21.42
C GLY A 330 -13.42 -20.28 -20.86
N CYS A 331 -13.38 -20.84 -19.64
CA CYS A 331 -14.51 -21.61 -19.08
C CYS A 331 -15.76 -20.79 -18.74
N GLY A 332 -15.70 -19.46 -18.69
CA GLY A 332 -16.84 -18.55 -18.50
C GLY A 332 -17.44 -18.50 -17.09
N LYS A 333 -16.91 -19.24 -16.10
CA LYS A 333 -17.45 -19.23 -14.72
C LYS A 333 -17.46 -17.83 -14.12
N CYS A 334 -16.38 -17.06 -14.34
CA CYS A 334 -16.23 -15.69 -13.82
C CYS A 334 -17.29 -14.70 -14.34
N GLU A 335 -17.75 -14.88 -15.58
CA GLU A 335 -18.76 -14.01 -16.21
C GLU A 335 -20.13 -14.17 -15.58
N LYS A 336 -20.48 -15.39 -15.11
CA LYS A 336 -21.76 -15.68 -14.44
C LYS A 336 -21.93 -14.95 -13.12
N HIS A 337 -20.81 -14.60 -12.46
CA HIS A 337 -20.78 -13.95 -11.17
C HIS A 337 -20.42 -12.45 -11.23
N CYS A 338 -20.20 -11.92 -12.44
CA CYS A 338 -19.81 -10.51 -12.60
C CYS A 338 -21.02 -9.58 -12.53
N PRO A 339 -21.18 -8.74 -11.48
CA PRO A 339 -22.30 -7.81 -11.36
C PRO A 339 -22.24 -6.67 -12.39
N GLN A 340 -21.09 -6.46 -13.04
CA GLN A 340 -20.90 -5.48 -14.10
C GLN A 340 -21.10 -6.07 -15.50
N HIS A 341 -21.50 -7.35 -15.60
CA HIS A 341 -21.73 -8.05 -16.86
C HIS A 341 -20.56 -7.96 -17.86
N ILE A 342 -19.32 -7.89 -17.34
CA ILE A 342 -18.11 -7.79 -18.16
C ILE A 342 -17.91 -9.10 -18.93
N LYS A 343 -17.63 -9.02 -20.23
CA LYS A 343 -17.15 -10.16 -21.04
C LYS A 343 -15.71 -10.49 -20.66
N ILE A 344 -15.55 -11.11 -19.50
CA ILE A 344 -14.24 -11.28 -18.84
C ILE A 344 -13.24 -12.05 -19.71
N ARG A 345 -13.69 -13.11 -20.41
CA ARG A 345 -12.82 -13.94 -21.28
C ARG A 345 -12.23 -13.11 -22.43
N GLU A 346 -13.06 -12.31 -23.08
CA GLU A 346 -12.66 -11.41 -24.16
C GLU A 346 -11.68 -10.36 -23.65
N LYS A 347 -12.05 -9.68 -22.57
CA LYS A 347 -11.24 -8.62 -21.97
C LYS A 347 -9.91 -9.14 -21.37
N LEU A 348 -9.86 -10.35 -20.85
CA LEU A 348 -8.61 -10.97 -20.44
C LEU A 348 -7.68 -11.27 -21.62
N LYS A 349 -8.23 -11.66 -22.78
CA LYS A 349 -7.45 -11.88 -24.00
C LYS A 349 -6.84 -10.56 -24.51
N GLU A 350 -7.63 -9.47 -24.54
CA GLU A 350 -7.16 -8.13 -24.87
C GLU A 350 -6.05 -7.67 -23.89
N ALA A 351 -6.34 -7.71 -22.60
CA ALA A 351 -5.40 -7.32 -21.55
C ALA A 351 -4.08 -8.10 -21.64
N ARG A 352 -4.15 -9.42 -21.85
CA ARG A 352 -2.98 -10.27 -22.05
C ARG A 352 -2.12 -9.82 -23.23
N GLY A 353 -2.77 -9.48 -24.35
CA GLY A 353 -2.08 -9.03 -25.57
C GLY A 353 -1.22 -7.80 -25.35
N GLU A 354 -1.70 -6.87 -24.54
CA GLU A 354 -1.01 -5.60 -24.29
C GLU A 354 -0.10 -5.61 -23.06
N LEU A 355 -0.49 -6.31 -22.00
CA LEU A 355 0.31 -6.41 -20.75
C LEU A 355 1.51 -7.35 -20.92
N GLN A 356 1.35 -8.46 -21.65
CA GLN A 356 2.37 -9.47 -21.84
C GLN A 356 3.11 -9.30 -23.17
N THR A 357 3.92 -8.24 -23.30
CA THR A 357 4.82 -8.08 -24.45
C THR A 357 5.80 -9.26 -24.55
N PRO A 358 6.41 -9.53 -25.72
CA PRO A 358 7.42 -10.59 -25.87
C PRO A 358 8.52 -10.51 -24.82
N TRP A 359 8.99 -9.30 -24.50
CA TRP A 359 9.99 -9.06 -23.48
C TRP A 359 9.52 -9.45 -22.06
N ILE A 360 8.31 -9.05 -21.67
CA ILE A 360 7.72 -9.41 -20.36
C ILE A 360 7.55 -10.93 -20.26
N LYS A 361 7.10 -11.59 -21.34
CA LYS A 361 6.99 -13.07 -21.37
C LYS A 361 8.34 -13.75 -21.14
N LEU A 362 9.40 -13.22 -21.78
CA LEU A 362 10.76 -13.73 -21.60
C LEU A 362 11.25 -13.57 -20.16
N GLN A 363 11.04 -12.38 -19.56
CA GLN A 363 11.40 -12.11 -18.17
C GLN A 363 10.62 -12.99 -17.18
N LEU A 364 9.31 -13.17 -17.37
CA LEU A 364 8.49 -14.05 -16.53
C LEU A 364 8.97 -15.51 -16.64
N LYS A 365 9.35 -15.97 -17.86
CA LYS A 365 9.89 -17.30 -18.07
C LYS A 365 11.24 -17.48 -17.35
N ALA A 366 12.13 -16.51 -17.45
CA ALA A 366 13.43 -16.54 -16.77
C ALA A 366 13.28 -16.58 -15.24
N LEU A 367 12.41 -15.73 -14.68
CA LEU A 367 12.14 -15.73 -13.23
C LEU A 367 11.53 -17.04 -12.73
N ARG A 368 10.71 -17.69 -13.53
CA ARG A 368 10.17 -19.03 -13.18
C ARG A 368 11.24 -20.11 -13.10
N ILE A 369 12.31 -19.98 -13.89
CA ILE A 369 13.49 -20.87 -13.82
C ILE A 369 14.31 -20.56 -12.57
N LEU A 370 14.52 -19.29 -12.27
CA LEU A 370 15.30 -18.83 -11.12
C LEU A 370 14.58 -18.99 -9.76
N LYS A 371 13.26 -19.18 -9.77
CA LYS A 371 12.41 -19.40 -8.60
C LYS A 371 12.74 -18.52 -7.39
N PRO A 372 12.68 -17.18 -7.51
CA PRO A 372 13.10 -16.26 -6.44
C PRO A 372 12.27 -16.36 -5.15
N TRP A 373 11.21 -17.18 -5.15
CA TRP A 373 10.33 -17.49 -4.00
C TRP A 373 10.72 -18.77 -3.25
N GLN A 374 11.69 -19.55 -3.72
CA GLN A 374 12.30 -20.69 -3.02
C GLN A 374 13.50 -20.26 -2.21
#